data_5a5ab3140798811cbe485f3af7f73e8e
#
_entry.id   5a5ab3140798811cbe485f3af7f73e8e
#
_cell.length_a   1.000
_cell.length_b   1.000
_cell.length_c   1.000
_cell.angle_alpha   90.00
_cell.angle_beta   90.00
_cell.angle_gamma   90.00
#
_symmetry.space_group_name_H-M   'P 1'
#
loop_
_entity.id
_entity.type
_entity.pdbx_description
1 polymer ?
#
loop_
_entity_poly.entity_id
_entity_poly.type
_entity_poly.pdbx_seq_one_letter_code
_entity_poly.pdbx_strand_id
1 'polypeptide(L)'
;QLVAAGREVHAIMGARTKELLLLEDQFRSILDDDHIHITTDDGSLGEKGVVTAPLERLLQDKQVDRVFCVGPVPMMKFSTLTAEKYDTPIIASLNPIMVDGTGMCGCCRVEVGGETKFACVDGPDFDATKVDWNDLRARQAAYLTEEGQSIKAYEETRCACHK
;
A
#
# COMPACT_ATOMS: atom_id res chain seq x y z
N GLN A 1 10.00 -8.54 -13.67
CA GLN A 1 11.45 -8.47 -13.52
C GLN A 1 11.96 -9.53 -12.54
N LEU A 2 11.44 -9.60 -11.28
CA LEU A 2 11.90 -10.57 -10.28
C LEU A 2 11.73 -12.01 -10.74
N VAL A 3 10.56 -12.38 -11.25
CA VAL A 3 10.28 -13.72 -11.82
C VAL A 3 11.22 -14.01 -12.99
N ALA A 4 11.41 -13.05 -13.90
CA ALA A 4 12.35 -13.19 -15.01
C ALA A 4 13.82 -13.35 -14.57
N ALA A 5 14.16 -12.88 -13.37
CA ALA A 5 15.45 -13.09 -12.73
C ALA A 5 15.54 -14.40 -11.91
N GLY A 6 14.55 -15.29 -12.05
CA GLY A 6 14.50 -16.59 -11.38
C GLY A 6 14.24 -16.53 -9.86
N ARG A 7 13.60 -15.44 -9.39
CA ARG A 7 13.20 -15.31 -7.99
C ARG A 7 11.81 -15.86 -7.77
N GLU A 8 11.59 -16.56 -6.66
CA GLU A 8 10.25 -16.90 -6.20
C GLU A 8 9.55 -15.64 -5.70
N VAL A 9 8.33 -15.39 -6.19
CA VAL A 9 7.58 -14.18 -5.88
C VAL A 9 6.16 -14.55 -5.49
N HIS A 10 5.69 -14.06 -4.35
CA HIS A 10 4.31 -14.14 -3.92
C HIS A 10 3.66 -12.77 -4.01
N ALA A 11 2.47 -12.71 -4.58
CA ALA A 11 1.65 -11.51 -4.62
C ALA A 11 0.50 -11.62 -3.63
N ILE A 12 0.39 -10.65 -2.72
CA ILE A 12 -0.75 -10.54 -1.80
C ILE A 12 -1.55 -9.32 -2.22
N MET A 13 -2.79 -9.53 -2.63
CA MET A 13 -3.68 -8.48 -3.08
C MET A 13 -4.87 -8.35 -2.14
N GLY A 14 -5.17 -7.13 -1.73
CA GLY A 14 -6.29 -6.84 -0.84
C GLY A 14 -7.18 -5.73 -1.34
N ALA A 15 -8.49 -5.89 -1.17
CA ALA A 15 -9.49 -4.87 -1.45
C ALA A 15 -10.67 -4.99 -0.49
N ARG A 16 -11.54 -3.98 -0.45
CA ARG A 16 -12.79 -4.07 0.32
C ARG A 16 -13.76 -5.08 -0.30
N THR A 17 -13.86 -5.07 -1.63
CA THR A 17 -14.70 -5.97 -2.42
C THR A 17 -13.95 -6.41 -3.69
N LYS A 18 -14.41 -7.48 -4.34
CA LYS A 18 -13.80 -7.99 -5.58
C LYS A 18 -13.78 -6.95 -6.72
N GLU A 19 -14.78 -6.07 -6.78
CA GLU A 19 -14.88 -5.03 -7.82
C GLU A 19 -13.78 -3.98 -7.71
N LEU A 20 -13.17 -3.84 -6.53
CA LEU A 20 -12.08 -2.91 -6.24
C LEU A 20 -10.70 -3.55 -6.39
N LEU A 21 -10.62 -4.84 -6.70
CA LEU A 21 -9.35 -5.51 -6.96
C LEU A 21 -8.77 -5.00 -8.28
N LEU A 22 -7.50 -4.65 -8.25
CA LEU A 22 -6.77 -4.13 -9.40
C LEU A 22 -5.70 -5.12 -9.86
N LEU A 23 -5.47 -5.18 -11.17
CA LEU A 23 -4.35 -5.89 -11.79
C LEU A 23 -4.37 -7.44 -11.60
N GLU A 24 -5.49 -8.05 -11.18
CA GLU A 24 -5.57 -9.50 -10.95
C GLU A 24 -5.11 -10.28 -12.18
N ASP A 25 -5.67 -9.99 -13.36
CA ASP A 25 -5.32 -10.68 -14.60
C ASP A 25 -3.84 -10.56 -14.96
N GLN A 26 -3.24 -9.41 -14.65
CA GLN A 26 -1.81 -9.18 -14.90
C GLN A 26 -0.94 -10.04 -13.97
N PHE A 27 -1.29 -10.14 -12.70
CA PHE A 27 -0.58 -11.03 -11.77
C PHE A 27 -0.74 -12.50 -12.19
N ARG A 28 -1.95 -12.94 -12.57
CA ARG A 28 -2.21 -14.30 -13.05
C ARG A 28 -1.49 -14.63 -14.36
N SER A 29 -1.15 -13.62 -15.17
CA SER A 29 -0.36 -13.84 -16.39
C SER A 29 1.14 -14.04 -16.12
N ILE A 30 1.62 -13.75 -14.90
CA ILE A 30 3.04 -13.77 -14.53
C ILE A 30 3.33 -14.80 -13.44
N LEU A 31 2.39 -15.06 -12.56
CA LEU A 31 2.52 -15.94 -11.39
C LEU A 31 1.50 -17.08 -11.47
N ASP A 32 1.90 -18.23 -10.96
CA ASP A 32 1.00 -19.36 -10.76
C ASP A 32 0.02 -19.07 -9.61
N ASP A 33 -1.15 -19.72 -9.63
CA ASP A 33 -2.21 -19.47 -8.65
C ASP A 33 -1.77 -19.68 -7.19
N ASP A 34 -0.87 -20.62 -6.94
CA ASP A 34 -0.31 -20.90 -5.60
C ASP A 34 0.54 -19.75 -5.05
N HIS A 35 0.97 -18.82 -5.92
CA HIS A 35 1.75 -17.65 -5.56
C HIS A 35 0.91 -16.37 -5.45
N ILE A 36 -0.42 -16.47 -5.66
CA ILE A 36 -1.33 -15.33 -5.61
C ILE A 36 -2.28 -15.50 -4.42
N HIS A 37 -2.25 -14.57 -3.49
CA HIS A 37 -3.08 -14.56 -2.29
C HIS A 37 -4.03 -13.36 -2.36
N ILE A 38 -5.32 -13.62 -2.42
CA ILE A 38 -6.34 -12.57 -2.52
C ILE A 38 -7.14 -12.52 -1.21
N THR A 39 -7.30 -11.31 -0.69
CA THR A 39 -8.17 -11.05 0.47
C THR A 39 -9.18 -9.96 0.14
N THR A 40 -10.42 -10.12 0.61
CA THR A 40 -11.42 -9.06 0.55
C THR A 40 -12.09 -8.90 1.92
N ASP A 41 -12.39 -7.66 2.31
CA ASP A 41 -12.99 -7.39 3.62
C ASP A 41 -14.36 -8.07 3.77
N ASP A 42 -15.13 -8.12 2.69
CA ASP A 42 -16.46 -8.74 2.65
C ASP A 42 -16.45 -10.24 2.34
N GLY A 43 -15.33 -10.79 1.85
CA GLY A 43 -15.21 -12.19 1.43
C GLY A 43 -15.78 -12.46 0.04
N SER A 44 -15.98 -11.45 -0.80
CA SER A 44 -16.53 -11.60 -2.15
C SER A 44 -15.56 -12.27 -3.13
N LEU A 45 -14.25 -12.26 -2.84
CA LEU A 45 -13.22 -13.00 -3.57
C LEU A 45 -12.05 -13.33 -2.65
N GLY A 46 -11.49 -14.54 -2.81
CA GLY A 46 -10.37 -15.01 -2.00
C GLY A 46 -10.75 -15.24 -0.54
N GLU A 47 -9.82 -14.96 0.37
CA GLU A 47 -10.02 -15.08 1.81
C GLU A 47 -10.68 -13.82 2.37
N LYS A 48 -11.68 -14.01 3.25
CA LYS A 48 -12.25 -12.86 3.99
C LYS A 48 -11.27 -12.38 5.03
N GLY A 49 -10.83 -11.12 4.92
CA GLY A 49 -9.91 -10.55 5.87
C GLY A 49 -8.96 -9.52 5.27
N VAL A 50 -7.84 -9.30 5.94
CA VAL A 50 -6.82 -8.32 5.60
C VAL A 50 -5.52 -8.96 5.11
N VAL A 51 -4.76 -8.25 4.31
CA VAL A 51 -3.50 -8.74 3.68
C VAL A 51 -2.43 -9.22 4.67
N THR A 52 -2.49 -8.78 5.92
CA THR A 52 -1.54 -9.22 6.95
C THR A 52 -1.70 -10.68 7.34
N ALA A 53 -2.87 -11.29 7.16
CA ALA A 53 -3.08 -12.71 7.47
C ALA A 53 -2.30 -13.64 6.51
N PRO A 54 -2.44 -13.55 5.17
CA PRO A 54 -1.60 -14.33 4.26
C PRO A 54 -0.11 -13.94 4.36
N LEU A 55 0.22 -12.67 4.62
CA LEU A 55 1.60 -12.25 4.84
C LEU A 55 2.21 -13.01 6.04
N GLU A 56 1.52 -13.04 7.17
CA GLU A 56 2.01 -13.72 8.37
C GLU A 56 2.23 -15.22 8.13
N ARG A 57 1.31 -15.90 7.42
CA ARG A 57 1.48 -17.31 7.03
C ARG A 57 2.73 -17.52 6.16
N LEU A 58 2.92 -16.69 5.14
CA LEU A 58 4.11 -16.79 4.28
C LEU A 58 5.41 -16.61 5.08
N LEU A 59 5.43 -15.66 6.01
CA LEU A 59 6.60 -15.40 6.84
C LEU A 59 6.87 -16.52 7.85
N GLN A 60 5.82 -17.26 8.28
CA GLN A 60 5.97 -18.43 9.15
C GLN A 60 6.50 -19.64 8.39
N ASP A 61 5.99 -19.89 7.19
CA ASP A 61 6.19 -21.13 6.46
C ASP A 61 7.41 -21.06 5.53
N LYS A 62 7.84 -19.88 5.15
CA LYS A 62 8.90 -19.65 4.15
C LYS A 62 9.95 -18.67 4.64
N GLN A 63 11.18 -18.89 4.18
CA GLN A 63 12.21 -17.87 4.30
C GLN A 63 11.99 -16.80 3.22
N VAL A 64 11.48 -15.64 3.65
CA VAL A 64 11.22 -14.49 2.77
C VAL A 64 12.38 -13.51 2.90
N ASP A 65 13.06 -13.24 1.80
CA ASP A 65 14.21 -12.32 1.79
C ASP A 65 13.76 -10.85 1.97
N ARG A 66 12.60 -10.49 1.39
CA ARG A 66 12.11 -9.10 1.41
C ARG A 66 10.63 -9.00 1.09
N VAL A 67 9.97 -8.08 1.78
CA VAL A 67 8.60 -7.68 1.50
C VAL A 67 8.59 -6.30 0.84
N PHE A 68 7.78 -6.12 -0.22
CA PHE A 68 7.44 -4.82 -0.80
C PHE A 68 5.98 -4.54 -0.52
N CYS A 69 5.68 -3.38 0.02
CA CYS A 69 4.35 -3.01 0.47
C CYS A 69 3.89 -1.70 -0.15
N VAL A 70 2.75 -1.72 -0.84
CA VAL A 70 2.16 -0.56 -1.52
C VAL A 70 0.68 -0.50 -1.20
N GLY A 71 0.19 0.61 -0.66
CA GLY A 71 -1.23 0.77 -0.37
C GLY A 71 -1.55 1.81 0.71
N PRO A 72 -2.72 1.75 1.34
CA PRO A 72 -3.10 2.67 2.40
C PRO A 72 -2.13 2.62 3.59
N VAL A 73 -1.89 3.79 4.22
CA VAL A 73 -0.96 3.91 5.37
C VAL A 73 -1.25 2.89 6.49
N PRO A 74 -2.50 2.65 6.91
CA PRO A 74 -2.77 1.62 7.92
C PRO A 74 -2.32 0.22 7.49
N MET A 75 -2.56 -0.15 6.22
CA MET A 75 -2.15 -1.45 5.68
C MET A 75 -0.62 -1.58 5.69
N MET A 76 0.10 -0.59 5.20
CA MET A 76 1.57 -0.59 5.19
C MET A 76 2.14 -0.67 6.61
N LYS A 77 1.59 0.11 7.57
CA LYS A 77 1.97 0.06 8.97
C LYS A 77 1.81 -1.33 9.57
N PHE A 78 0.64 -1.95 9.40
CA PHE A 78 0.39 -3.29 9.98
C PHE A 78 1.20 -4.38 9.29
N SER A 79 1.44 -4.27 7.98
CA SER A 79 2.35 -5.17 7.25
C SER A 79 3.80 -5.04 7.78
N THR A 80 4.24 -3.81 8.09
CA THR A 80 5.55 -3.58 8.71
C THR A 80 5.66 -4.27 10.07
N LEU A 81 4.68 -4.04 10.96
CA LEU A 81 4.65 -4.69 12.27
C LEU A 81 4.61 -6.22 12.17
N THR A 82 3.97 -6.76 11.12
CA THR A 82 3.95 -8.20 10.87
C THR A 82 5.33 -8.70 10.42
N ALA A 83 5.99 -8.01 9.48
CA ALA A 83 7.31 -8.40 8.99
C ALA A 83 8.40 -8.30 10.07
N GLU A 84 8.32 -7.30 10.95
CA GLU A 84 9.25 -7.13 12.08
C GLU A 84 9.23 -8.32 13.06
N LYS A 85 8.10 -8.97 13.27
CA LYS A 85 8.02 -10.17 14.13
C LYS A 85 8.89 -11.33 13.63
N TYR A 86 9.20 -11.34 12.34
CA TYR A 86 9.96 -12.40 11.66
C TYR A 86 11.33 -11.91 11.15
N ASP A 87 11.80 -10.76 11.62
CA ASP A 87 13.07 -10.13 11.19
C ASP A 87 13.19 -10.02 9.66
N THR A 88 12.07 -9.88 8.96
CA THR A 88 12.05 -9.80 7.49
C THR A 88 12.11 -8.35 7.03
N PRO A 89 13.09 -7.98 6.20
CA PRO A 89 13.19 -6.63 5.64
C PRO A 89 11.94 -6.26 4.83
N ILE A 90 11.39 -5.09 5.10
CA ILE A 90 10.20 -4.58 4.41
C ILE A 90 10.43 -3.17 3.89
N ILE A 91 10.10 -2.98 2.61
CA ILE A 91 10.12 -1.68 1.94
C ILE A 91 8.67 -1.26 1.70
N ALA A 92 8.33 -0.05 2.11
CA ALA A 92 7.03 0.56 1.81
C ALA A 92 7.18 1.68 0.79
N SER A 93 6.34 1.65 -0.22
CA SER A 93 6.20 2.74 -1.20
C SER A 93 5.22 3.76 -0.65
N LEU A 94 5.74 4.86 -0.09
CA LEU A 94 4.95 5.83 0.64
C LEU A 94 4.17 6.74 -0.32
N ASN A 95 2.96 7.09 0.09
CA ASN A 95 2.01 7.89 -0.68
C ASN A 95 1.58 9.19 0.06
N PRO A 96 2.51 10.04 0.51
CA PRO A 96 2.15 11.34 1.07
C PRO A 96 1.50 12.23 0.01
N ILE A 97 0.89 13.33 0.46
CA ILE A 97 0.35 14.34 -0.46
C ILE A 97 1.50 14.92 -1.28
N MET A 98 1.39 14.86 -2.61
CA MET A 98 2.38 15.39 -3.55
C MET A 98 1.76 16.50 -4.40
N VAL A 99 2.49 17.60 -4.57
CA VAL A 99 2.03 18.77 -5.34
C VAL A 99 2.89 18.95 -6.58
N ASP A 100 4.19 19.23 -6.44
CA ASP A 100 5.06 19.52 -7.57
C ASP A 100 5.97 18.35 -8.01
N GLY A 101 6.32 17.46 -7.10
CA GLY A 101 7.18 16.31 -7.39
C GLY A 101 8.68 16.64 -7.58
N THR A 102 9.12 17.85 -7.29
CA THR A 102 10.49 18.32 -7.55
C THR A 102 11.36 18.44 -6.28
N GLY A 103 10.77 18.18 -5.13
CA GLY A 103 11.44 18.37 -3.82
C GLY A 103 11.43 19.80 -3.29
N MET A 104 10.84 20.75 -4.01
CA MET A 104 10.87 22.17 -3.62
C MET A 104 9.74 22.58 -2.67
N CYS A 105 8.51 22.09 -2.89
CA CYS A 105 7.36 22.54 -2.11
C CYS A 105 7.26 21.92 -0.71
N GLY A 106 7.94 20.79 -0.46
CA GLY A 106 7.95 20.13 0.84
C GLY A 106 6.63 19.44 1.24
N CYS A 107 5.63 19.36 0.35
CA CYS A 107 4.33 18.74 0.66
C CYS A 107 4.48 17.25 0.96
N CYS A 108 5.37 16.55 0.24
CA CYS A 108 5.59 15.11 0.34
C CYS A 108 6.61 14.71 1.41
N ARG A 109 6.89 15.60 2.39
CA ARG A 109 7.83 15.26 3.46
C ARG A 109 7.29 14.14 4.33
N VAL A 110 8.18 13.23 4.69
CA VAL A 110 7.95 12.07 5.56
C VAL A 110 9.11 11.98 6.54
N GLU A 111 8.85 11.47 7.73
CA GLU A 111 9.88 11.25 8.75
C GLU A 111 10.35 9.80 8.66
N VAL A 112 11.65 9.59 8.37
CA VAL A 112 12.27 8.27 8.21
C VAL A 112 13.59 8.22 8.96
N GLY A 113 13.64 7.39 9.99
CA GLY A 113 14.86 7.22 10.81
C GLY A 113 15.26 8.48 11.57
N GLY A 114 14.32 9.33 11.95
CA GLY A 114 14.57 10.59 12.64
C GLY A 114 15.02 11.72 11.73
N GLU A 115 14.91 11.55 10.40
CA GLU A 115 15.25 12.56 9.40
C GLU A 115 14.05 12.86 8.51
N THR A 116 13.84 14.14 8.20
CA THR A 116 12.84 14.54 7.20
C THR A 116 13.34 14.20 5.80
N LYS A 117 12.58 13.42 5.06
CA LYS A 117 12.80 13.05 3.65
C LYS A 117 11.66 13.59 2.77
N PHE A 118 11.92 13.75 1.49
CA PHE A 118 10.90 14.14 0.50
C PHE A 118 10.61 12.94 -0.41
N ALA A 119 9.43 12.33 -0.27
CA ALA A 119 9.12 11.09 -0.98
C ALA A 119 9.21 11.19 -2.51
N CYS A 120 9.03 12.38 -3.09
CA CYS A 120 9.14 12.59 -4.53
C CYS A 120 10.58 12.56 -5.07
N VAL A 121 11.61 12.78 -4.25
CA VAL A 121 13.02 12.81 -4.67
C VAL A 121 13.90 11.83 -3.91
N ASP A 122 13.61 11.56 -2.63
CA ASP A 122 14.37 10.62 -1.79
C ASP A 122 13.77 9.21 -1.82
N GLY A 123 12.50 9.09 -2.24
CA GLY A 123 11.72 7.85 -2.29
C GLY A 123 11.15 7.56 -3.68
N PRO A 124 9.92 7.06 -3.77
CA PRO A 124 8.91 6.85 -2.70
C PRO A 124 9.16 5.65 -1.79
N ASP A 125 10.12 4.79 -2.13
CA ASP A 125 10.40 3.52 -1.47
C ASP A 125 11.38 3.74 -0.31
N PHE A 126 10.94 3.38 0.91
CA PHE A 126 11.73 3.52 2.13
C PHE A 126 11.72 2.23 2.96
N ASP A 127 12.74 2.06 3.77
CA ASP A 127 12.75 1.07 4.84
C ASP A 127 11.57 1.35 5.78
N ALA A 128 10.56 0.48 5.74
CA ALA A 128 9.30 0.68 6.41
C ALA A 128 9.42 0.68 7.95
N THR A 129 10.46 0.02 8.48
CA THR A 129 10.73 -0.04 9.93
C THR A 129 11.19 1.30 10.50
N LYS A 130 11.67 2.21 9.63
CA LYS A 130 12.17 3.53 10.03
C LYS A 130 11.16 4.65 9.82
N VAL A 131 10.00 4.37 9.23
CA VAL A 131 8.97 5.36 8.91
C VAL A 131 8.19 5.75 10.16
N ASP A 132 8.03 7.05 10.41
CA ASP A 132 7.04 7.54 11.38
C ASP A 132 5.63 7.47 10.78
N TRP A 133 4.98 6.34 11.01
CA TRP A 133 3.63 6.06 10.54
C TRP A 133 2.57 6.99 11.15
N ASN A 134 2.83 7.55 12.33
CA ASN A 134 1.86 8.43 12.99
C ASN A 134 1.92 9.83 12.38
N ASP A 135 3.12 10.36 12.11
CA ASP A 135 3.28 11.63 11.39
C ASP A 135 2.69 11.53 9.99
N LEU A 136 3.04 10.48 9.22
CA LEU A 136 2.51 10.29 7.87
C LEU A 136 0.97 10.24 7.85
N ARG A 137 0.36 9.50 8.78
CA ARG A 137 -1.10 9.43 8.91
C ARG A 137 -1.72 10.78 9.27
N ALA A 138 -1.13 11.50 10.23
CA ALA A 138 -1.63 12.81 10.64
C ALA A 138 -1.59 13.81 9.48
N ARG A 139 -0.52 13.78 8.69
CA ARG A 139 -0.37 14.64 7.51
C ARG A 139 -1.36 14.31 6.40
N GLN A 140 -1.62 13.03 6.13
CA GLN A 140 -2.64 12.62 5.17
C GLN A 140 -4.06 13.02 5.61
N ALA A 141 -4.30 13.11 6.91
CA ALA A 141 -5.59 13.51 7.45
C ALA A 141 -5.86 15.03 7.40
N ALA A 142 -4.88 15.85 7.01
CA ALA A 142 -4.96 17.31 7.10
C ALA A 142 -6.12 17.92 6.29
N TYR A 143 -6.54 17.28 5.20
CA TYR A 143 -7.56 17.80 4.28
C TYR A 143 -8.78 16.89 4.13
N LEU A 144 -8.97 15.91 5.01
CA LEU A 144 -10.10 14.95 4.90
C LEU A 144 -11.48 15.62 4.87
N THR A 145 -11.65 16.73 5.60
CA THR A 145 -12.91 17.48 5.61
C THR A 145 -13.18 18.14 4.26
N GLU A 146 -12.17 18.80 3.71
CA GLU A 146 -12.24 19.50 2.43
C GLU A 146 -12.38 18.51 1.27
N GLU A 147 -11.67 17.40 1.31
CA GLU A 147 -11.80 16.30 0.36
C GLU A 147 -13.21 15.72 0.36
N GLY A 148 -13.78 15.47 1.54
CA GLY A 148 -15.14 14.99 1.68
C GLY A 148 -16.19 15.98 1.12
N GLN A 149 -16.01 17.27 1.34
CA GLN A 149 -16.87 18.32 0.77
C GLN A 149 -16.73 18.38 -0.76
N SER A 150 -15.51 18.29 -1.28
CA SER A 150 -15.24 18.30 -2.72
C SER A 150 -15.85 17.10 -3.43
N ILE A 151 -15.71 15.90 -2.87
CA ILE A 151 -16.31 14.67 -3.42
C ILE A 151 -17.84 14.81 -3.48
N LYS A 152 -18.46 15.26 -2.39
CA LYS A 152 -19.91 15.45 -2.33
C LYS A 152 -20.40 16.45 -3.38
N ALA A 153 -19.74 17.61 -3.52
CA ALA A 153 -20.05 18.60 -4.52
C ALA A 153 -19.89 18.05 -5.95
N TYR A 154 -18.86 17.25 -6.20
CA TYR A 154 -18.67 16.60 -7.50
C TYR A 154 -19.77 15.60 -7.83
N GLU A 155 -20.18 14.77 -6.88
CA GLU A 155 -21.26 13.79 -7.06
C GLU A 155 -22.61 14.47 -7.34
N GLU A 156 -22.92 15.57 -6.64
CA GLU A 156 -24.12 16.38 -6.86
C GLU A 156 -24.16 17.01 -8.27
N THR A 157 -23.02 17.53 -8.75
CA THR A 157 -22.92 18.11 -10.09
C THR A 157 -22.96 17.08 -11.21
N ARG A 158 -22.36 15.90 -11.00
CA ARG A 158 -22.36 14.81 -11.98
C ARG A 158 -23.76 14.25 -12.24
N CYS A 159 -24.62 14.17 -11.22
CA CYS A 159 -26.02 13.79 -11.37
C CYS A 159 -26.83 14.78 -12.24
N ALA A 160 -26.45 16.04 -12.29
CA ALA A 160 -27.14 17.07 -13.07
C ALA A 160 -26.83 17.01 -14.58
N CYS A 161 -25.70 16.48 -14.99
CA CYS A 161 -25.25 16.40 -16.39
C CYS A 161 -25.74 15.14 -17.14
N HIS A 162 -26.42 14.21 -16.47
CA HIS A 162 -26.96 12.99 -17.07
C HIS A 162 -28.48 12.90 -17.05
N LYS A 163 -29.19 14.07 -16.96
CA LYS A 163 -30.64 14.15 -17.13
C LYS A 163 -30.99 14.75 -18.47
#